data_c13fbd8f27eb233e777dc167aea23bc4
#
_entry.id   c13fbd8f27eb233e777dc167aea23bc4
#
_cell.length_a   1.000
_cell.length_b   1.000
_cell.length_c   1.000
_cell.angle_alpha   90.00
_cell.angle_beta   90.00
_cell.angle_gamma   90.00
#
_symmetry.space_group_name_H-M   'P 1'
#
loop_
_entity.id
_entity.type
_entity.pdbx_description
1 polymer ?
#
loop_
_entity_poly.entity_id
_entity_poly.type
_entity_poly.pdbx_seq_one_letter_code
_entity_poly.pdbx_strand_id
1 'polypeptide(L)'
;MRPVTVIIPTTATPAREAVLHRAVNSVLAQREVEPTILVAANGAVDAGVIHRLACRPVRIVCCPVPGLSAAIAHAVGMVDTEFFAELDDDDELLPDALALRLDRFAPDVDVVVTAFIRSVGGVHEVIRVGPAVQGDPLRAMTQEAWLAAGSGLYRTNAIDAHYFRAMPAGLEWTYLGYCLALHHSIHFLDVPTLLYHADTPGSLSKLPAHVFQQPAALGQVLALPLPGPILRLVRRKYAAALHQASELEYKAGHGRAAWDWHLRSLMTRYWWRYFAYTRWLLPRSVD
;
A
#
# COMPACT_ATOMS: atom_id res chain seq x y z
N MET A 1 6.06 -16.25 -24.72
CA MET A 1 6.16 -15.19 -23.68
C MET A 1 5.68 -15.78 -22.36
N ARG A 2 6.14 -15.29 -21.21
CA ARG A 2 5.71 -15.79 -19.89
C ARG A 2 4.41 -15.09 -19.50
N PRO A 3 3.34 -15.82 -19.10
CA PRO A 3 2.08 -15.23 -18.68
C PRO A 3 2.21 -14.62 -17.28
N VAL A 4 1.62 -13.42 -17.08
CA VAL A 4 1.57 -12.71 -15.80
C VAL A 4 0.18 -12.12 -15.62
N THR A 5 -0.44 -12.35 -14.46
CA THR A 5 -1.69 -11.66 -14.12
C THR A 5 -1.39 -10.34 -13.42
N VAL A 6 -1.97 -9.23 -13.91
CA VAL A 6 -1.92 -7.93 -13.23
C VAL A 6 -3.32 -7.62 -12.67
N ILE A 7 -3.40 -7.51 -11.36
CA ILE A 7 -4.63 -7.18 -10.63
C ILE A 7 -4.73 -5.66 -10.50
N ILE A 8 -5.85 -5.08 -10.94
CA ILE A 8 -6.13 -3.64 -10.79
C ILE A 8 -7.38 -3.48 -9.92
N PRO A 9 -7.23 -3.21 -8.61
CA PRO A 9 -8.37 -2.90 -7.76
C PRO A 9 -8.92 -1.51 -8.09
N THR A 10 -10.25 -1.38 -8.18
CA THR A 10 -10.88 -0.09 -8.50
C THR A 10 -12.30 0.01 -7.97
N THR A 11 -12.74 1.22 -7.65
CA THR A 11 -14.15 1.53 -7.39
C THR A 11 -14.93 1.76 -8.68
N ALA A 12 -14.27 1.80 -9.84
CA ALA A 12 -14.84 1.96 -11.17
C ALA A 12 -15.93 3.07 -11.24
N THR A 13 -15.65 4.23 -10.62
CA THR A 13 -16.54 5.40 -10.69
C THR A 13 -16.19 6.29 -11.89
N PRO A 14 -17.10 7.14 -12.38
CA PRO A 14 -16.80 8.07 -13.48
C PRO A 14 -15.60 8.96 -13.21
N ALA A 15 -15.37 9.37 -11.95
CA ALA A 15 -14.22 10.19 -11.56
C ALA A 15 -12.88 9.43 -11.67
N ARG A 16 -12.89 8.09 -11.58
CA ARG A 16 -11.70 7.23 -11.68
C ARG A 16 -11.49 6.67 -13.09
N GLU A 17 -12.45 6.80 -13.99
CA GLU A 17 -12.42 6.14 -15.30
C GLU A 17 -11.17 6.48 -16.13
N ALA A 18 -10.81 7.76 -16.21
CA ALA A 18 -9.67 8.18 -17.01
C ALA A 18 -8.34 7.60 -16.49
N VAL A 19 -8.14 7.61 -15.17
CA VAL A 19 -6.91 7.05 -14.56
C VAL A 19 -6.89 5.53 -14.66
N LEU A 20 -8.02 4.85 -14.47
CA LEU A 20 -8.16 3.41 -14.67
C LEU A 20 -7.80 2.99 -16.11
N HIS A 21 -8.26 3.72 -17.11
CA HIS A 21 -7.89 3.46 -18.50
C HIS A 21 -6.39 3.66 -18.75
N ARG A 22 -5.75 4.62 -18.10
CA ARG A 22 -4.30 4.84 -18.16
C ARG A 22 -3.54 3.65 -17.54
N ALA A 23 -3.95 3.19 -16.36
CA ALA A 23 -3.38 2.01 -15.70
C ALA A 23 -3.50 0.77 -16.60
N VAL A 24 -4.69 0.48 -17.13
CA VAL A 24 -4.92 -0.63 -18.08
C VAL A 24 -4.04 -0.52 -19.32
N ASN A 25 -3.90 0.69 -19.90
CA ASN A 25 -3.03 0.91 -21.06
C ASN A 25 -1.57 0.61 -20.77
N SER A 26 -1.08 0.99 -19.58
CA SER A 26 0.30 0.76 -19.18
C SER A 26 0.62 -0.74 -19.08
N VAL A 27 -0.37 -1.56 -18.67
CA VAL A 27 -0.23 -3.02 -18.64
C VAL A 27 -0.30 -3.61 -20.04
N LEU A 28 -1.23 -3.17 -20.89
CA LEU A 28 -1.34 -3.65 -22.27
C LEU A 28 -0.10 -3.29 -23.14
N ALA A 29 0.63 -2.24 -22.76
CA ALA A 29 1.84 -1.81 -23.43
C ALA A 29 3.10 -2.54 -22.99
N GLN A 30 3.01 -3.50 -22.04
CA GLN A 30 4.16 -4.28 -21.59
C GLN A 30 4.72 -5.13 -22.70
N ARG A 31 6.05 -5.22 -22.79
CA ARG A 31 6.77 -5.95 -23.82
C ARG A 31 7.34 -7.25 -23.27
N GLU A 32 7.55 -8.24 -24.16
CA GLU A 32 8.20 -9.54 -23.87
C GLU A 32 7.48 -10.43 -22.86
N VAL A 33 6.25 -10.05 -22.47
CA VAL A 33 5.37 -10.80 -21.58
C VAL A 33 3.98 -10.94 -22.19
N GLU A 34 3.15 -11.79 -21.62
CA GLU A 34 1.73 -11.96 -21.98
C GLU A 34 0.88 -11.57 -20.76
N PRO A 35 0.54 -10.26 -20.60
CA PRO A 35 -0.20 -9.82 -19.44
C PRO A 35 -1.69 -10.18 -19.53
N THR A 36 -2.22 -10.80 -18.50
CA THR A 36 -3.67 -10.94 -18.26
C THR A 36 -4.09 -9.88 -17.23
N ILE A 37 -5.05 -9.03 -17.58
CA ILE A 37 -5.54 -7.99 -16.68
C ILE A 37 -6.77 -8.47 -15.95
N LEU A 38 -6.72 -8.47 -14.62
CA LEU A 38 -7.82 -8.80 -13.73
C LEU A 38 -8.26 -7.55 -12.96
N VAL A 39 -9.35 -6.91 -13.41
CA VAL A 39 -9.90 -5.73 -12.75
C VAL A 39 -10.79 -6.17 -11.59
N ALA A 40 -10.38 -5.86 -10.36
CA ALA A 40 -11.12 -6.15 -9.14
C ALA A 40 -12.03 -4.96 -8.77
N ALA A 41 -13.25 -4.99 -9.30
CA ALA A 41 -14.25 -3.97 -9.06
C ALA A 41 -14.83 -4.09 -7.64
N ASN A 42 -14.84 -2.98 -6.88
CA ASN A 42 -15.09 -2.95 -5.46
C ASN A 42 -15.98 -1.76 -5.04
N GLY A 43 -16.95 -2.00 -4.17
CA GLY A 43 -17.87 -0.98 -3.68
C GLY A 43 -18.99 -0.62 -4.67
N ALA A 44 -19.38 0.65 -4.67
CA ALA A 44 -20.45 1.16 -5.54
C ALA A 44 -19.90 1.48 -6.94
N VAL A 45 -19.75 0.46 -7.78
CA VAL A 45 -19.25 0.58 -9.15
C VAL A 45 -20.30 1.22 -10.08
N ASP A 46 -19.86 2.02 -11.06
CA ASP A 46 -20.70 2.55 -12.11
C ASP A 46 -20.85 1.55 -13.26
N ALA A 47 -22.09 1.17 -13.59
CA ALA A 47 -22.37 0.19 -14.63
C ALA A 47 -21.89 0.63 -16.03
N GLY A 48 -21.91 1.95 -16.33
CA GLY A 48 -21.43 2.49 -17.59
C GLY A 48 -19.90 2.37 -17.72
N VAL A 49 -19.17 2.64 -16.65
CA VAL A 49 -17.71 2.45 -16.60
C VAL A 49 -17.36 0.98 -16.79
N ILE A 50 -18.05 0.08 -16.07
CA ILE A 50 -17.86 -1.37 -16.22
C ILE A 50 -18.14 -1.84 -17.64
N HIS A 51 -19.22 -1.35 -18.26
CA HIS A 51 -19.57 -1.71 -19.64
C HIS A 51 -18.47 -1.28 -20.64
N ARG A 52 -17.97 -0.05 -20.53
CA ARG A 52 -16.89 0.44 -21.40
C ARG A 52 -15.56 -0.33 -21.17
N LEU A 53 -15.30 -0.69 -19.93
CA LEU A 53 -14.13 -1.50 -19.58
C LEU A 53 -14.22 -2.92 -20.13
N ALA A 54 -15.42 -3.53 -20.13
CA ALA A 54 -15.67 -4.87 -20.67
C ALA A 54 -15.46 -4.97 -22.21
N CYS A 55 -15.42 -3.83 -22.92
CA CYS A 55 -15.04 -3.79 -24.33
C CYS A 55 -13.52 -3.87 -24.56
N ARG A 56 -12.72 -4.01 -23.50
CA ARG A 56 -11.26 -4.11 -23.53
C ARG A 56 -10.80 -5.53 -23.22
N PRO A 57 -9.55 -5.89 -23.53
CA PRO A 57 -9.00 -7.21 -23.20
C PRO A 57 -8.68 -7.33 -21.69
N VAL A 58 -9.71 -7.22 -20.86
CA VAL A 58 -9.62 -7.32 -19.40
C VAL A 58 -10.68 -8.29 -18.87
N ARG A 59 -10.35 -9.02 -17.82
CA ARG A 59 -11.30 -9.79 -17.03
C ARG A 59 -11.75 -8.96 -15.85
N ILE A 60 -13.06 -8.82 -15.64
CA ILE A 60 -13.64 -8.04 -14.53
C ILE A 60 -14.21 -9.00 -13.50
N VAL A 61 -13.87 -8.79 -12.24
CA VAL A 61 -14.43 -9.51 -11.09
C VAL A 61 -15.00 -8.51 -10.10
N CYS A 62 -16.20 -8.79 -9.61
CA CYS A 62 -16.85 -7.97 -8.58
C CYS A 62 -16.55 -8.55 -7.21
N CYS A 63 -15.91 -7.77 -6.35
CA CYS A 63 -15.63 -8.19 -4.99
C CYS A 63 -16.90 -8.05 -4.13
N PRO A 64 -17.34 -9.11 -3.44
CA PRO A 64 -18.55 -9.07 -2.61
C PRO A 64 -18.36 -8.28 -1.31
N VAL A 65 -17.12 -8.08 -0.88
CA VAL A 65 -16.78 -7.37 0.35
C VAL A 65 -16.09 -6.05 0.00
N PRO A 66 -16.58 -4.89 0.48
CA PRO A 66 -15.93 -3.60 0.25
C PRO A 66 -14.55 -3.53 0.90
N GLY A 67 -13.61 -2.83 0.25
CA GLY A 67 -12.27 -2.54 0.76
C GLY A 67 -11.15 -3.01 -0.17
N LEU A 68 -10.07 -2.23 -0.22
CA LEU A 68 -8.92 -2.48 -1.09
C LEU A 68 -8.31 -3.87 -0.85
N SER A 69 -8.00 -4.19 0.40
CA SER A 69 -7.42 -5.48 0.80
C SER A 69 -8.32 -6.66 0.43
N ALA A 70 -9.65 -6.52 0.60
CA ALA A 70 -10.63 -7.54 0.24
C ALA A 70 -10.70 -7.75 -1.28
N ALA A 71 -10.66 -6.66 -2.06
CA ALA A 71 -10.68 -6.72 -3.52
C ALA A 71 -9.45 -7.43 -4.07
N ILE A 72 -8.24 -7.05 -3.60
CA ILE A 72 -6.99 -7.69 -4.02
C ILE A 72 -7.00 -9.17 -3.61
N ALA A 73 -7.35 -9.49 -2.36
CA ALA A 73 -7.38 -10.88 -1.88
C ALA A 73 -8.37 -11.75 -2.66
N HIS A 74 -9.53 -11.19 -3.04
CA HIS A 74 -10.49 -11.88 -3.88
C HIS A 74 -9.92 -12.19 -5.27
N ALA A 75 -9.29 -11.21 -5.90
CA ALA A 75 -8.69 -11.35 -7.21
C ALA A 75 -7.47 -12.30 -7.19
N VAL A 76 -6.62 -12.26 -6.16
CA VAL A 76 -5.49 -13.20 -6.00
C VAL A 76 -5.96 -14.64 -5.97
N GLY A 77 -7.11 -14.92 -5.32
CA GLY A 77 -7.71 -16.25 -5.33
C GLY A 77 -8.21 -16.73 -6.71
N MET A 78 -8.20 -15.87 -7.73
CA MET A 78 -8.63 -16.16 -9.10
C MET A 78 -7.46 -16.14 -10.11
N VAL A 79 -6.23 -15.93 -9.63
CA VAL A 79 -5.02 -15.97 -10.45
C VAL A 79 -4.70 -17.41 -10.82
N ASP A 80 -4.46 -17.64 -12.10
CA ASP A 80 -4.12 -18.95 -12.69
C ASP A 80 -2.73 -18.98 -13.34
N THR A 81 -2.03 -17.84 -13.35
CA THR A 81 -0.65 -17.72 -13.85
C THR A 81 0.38 -17.99 -12.76
N GLU A 82 1.61 -18.37 -13.13
CA GLU A 82 2.72 -18.62 -12.20
C GLU A 82 3.11 -17.36 -11.40
N PHE A 83 2.92 -16.18 -12.01
CA PHE A 83 3.28 -14.90 -11.40
C PHE A 83 2.12 -13.92 -11.49
N PHE A 84 2.00 -13.07 -10.47
CA PHE A 84 1.07 -11.94 -10.51
C PHE A 84 1.70 -10.67 -9.94
N ALA A 85 1.16 -9.54 -10.36
CA ALA A 85 1.41 -8.23 -9.79
C ALA A 85 0.07 -7.58 -9.44
N GLU A 86 0.08 -6.58 -8.58
CA GLU A 86 -1.03 -5.64 -8.43
C GLU A 86 -0.60 -4.26 -8.93
N LEU A 87 -1.57 -3.42 -9.28
CA LEU A 87 -1.35 -2.05 -9.74
C LEU A 87 -2.54 -1.20 -9.33
N ASP A 88 -2.32 -0.11 -8.60
CA ASP A 88 -3.41 0.82 -8.30
C ASP A 88 -3.97 1.43 -9.59
N ASP A 89 -5.29 1.72 -9.58
CA ASP A 89 -6.01 2.18 -10.78
C ASP A 89 -5.65 3.61 -11.22
N ASP A 90 -4.77 4.30 -10.48
CA ASP A 90 -4.24 5.62 -10.82
C ASP A 90 -2.73 5.62 -11.13
N ASP A 91 -2.07 4.47 -11.09
CA ASP A 91 -0.65 4.33 -11.35
C ASP A 91 -0.35 3.71 -12.73
N GLU A 92 0.92 3.67 -13.13
CA GLU A 92 1.36 3.15 -14.43
C GLU A 92 2.59 2.27 -14.29
N LEU A 93 2.57 1.09 -14.91
CA LEU A 93 3.79 0.34 -15.14
C LEU A 93 4.63 1.02 -16.23
N LEU A 94 5.94 1.17 -15.98
CA LEU A 94 6.86 1.62 -17.01
C LEU A 94 7.04 0.52 -18.08
N PRO A 95 7.44 0.86 -19.32
CA PRO A 95 7.77 -0.13 -20.34
C PRO A 95 8.77 -1.17 -19.81
N ASP A 96 8.60 -2.44 -20.18
CA ASP A 96 9.43 -3.59 -19.78
C ASP A 96 9.40 -3.93 -18.27
N ALA A 97 8.52 -3.30 -17.48
CA ALA A 97 8.44 -3.49 -16.04
C ALA A 97 8.28 -4.97 -15.64
N LEU A 98 7.36 -5.67 -16.28
CA LEU A 98 7.10 -7.08 -16.00
C LEU A 98 8.25 -7.99 -16.47
N ALA A 99 8.81 -7.74 -17.64
CA ALA A 99 9.95 -8.51 -18.17
C ALA A 99 11.17 -8.38 -17.26
N LEU A 100 11.54 -7.15 -16.88
CA LEU A 100 12.66 -6.87 -15.97
C LEU A 100 12.51 -7.58 -14.62
N ARG A 101 11.29 -7.65 -14.08
CA ARG A 101 11.02 -8.36 -12.82
C ARG A 101 11.09 -9.88 -13.02
N LEU A 102 10.49 -10.41 -14.08
CA LEU A 102 10.50 -11.84 -14.38
C LEU A 102 11.91 -12.40 -14.53
N ASP A 103 12.84 -11.63 -15.13
CA ASP A 103 14.24 -12.03 -15.31
C ASP A 103 15.01 -12.18 -14.01
N ARG A 104 14.45 -11.74 -12.88
CA ARG A 104 15.06 -11.84 -11.55
C ARG A 104 14.54 -13.01 -10.71
N PHE A 105 13.55 -13.76 -11.22
CA PHE A 105 13.09 -14.95 -10.53
C PHE A 105 14.06 -16.12 -10.73
N ALA A 106 14.77 -16.45 -9.64
CA ALA A 106 15.43 -17.73 -9.46
C ALA A 106 14.47 -18.73 -8.77
N PRO A 107 14.77 -20.03 -8.73
CA PRO A 107 13.91 -21.04 -8.09
C PRO A 107 13.58 -20.75 -6.62
N ASP A 108 14.47 -20.09 -5.92
CA ASP A 108 14.39 -19.73 -4.50
C ASP A 108 13.86 -18.32 -4.23
N VAL A 109 13.46 -17.57 -5.28
CA VAL A 109 12.90 -16.21 -5.16
C VAL A 109 11.37 -16.28 -5.17
N ASP A 110 10.73 -15.76 -4.12
CA ASP A 110 9.27 -15.68 -3.99
C ASP A 110 8.70 -14.36 -4.51
N VAL A 111 9.45 -13.27 -4.34
CA VAL A 111 9.03 -11.91 -4.66
C VAL A 111 10.16 -11.12 -5.29
N VAL A 112 9.87 -10.38 -6.34
CA VAL A 112 10.77 -9.35 -6.88
C VAL A 112 10.17 -7.98 -6.63
N VAL A 113 10.91 -7.10 -5.95
CA VAL A 113 10.51 -5.72 -5.66
C VAL A 113 11.44 -4.75 -6.35
N THR A 114 10.88 -3.74 -6.98
CA THR A 114 11.63 -2.76 -7.75
C THR A 114 11.54 -1.36 -7.17
N ALA A 115 12.49 -0.50 -7.52
CA ALA A 115 12.37 0.94 -7.32
C ALA A 115 11.13 1.48 -8.08
N PHE A 116 10.67 2.67 -7.70
CA PHE A 116 9.58 3.36 -8.37
C PHE A 116 9.79 4.87 -8.41
N ILE A 117 9.11 5.52 -9.34
CA ILE A 117 9.10 6.98 -9.48
C ILE A 117 7.84 7.50 -8.80
N ARG A 118 8.00 8.33 -7.77
CA ARG A 118 6.90 9.09 -7.15
C ARG A 118 6.74 10.41 -7.87
N SER A 119 5.55 10.67 -8.39
CA SER A 119 5.18 11.91 -9.07
C SER A 119 4.22 12.73 -8.21
N VAL A 120 4.57 14.00 -7.96
CA VAL A 120 3.74 14.99 -7.25
C VAL A 120 3.85 16.31 -7.97
N GLY A 121 2.73 16.84 -8.50
CA GLY A 121 2.72 18.12 -9.20
C GLY A 121 3.68 18.17 -10.41
N GLY A 122 3.93 17.06 -11.06
CA GLY A 122 4.89 16.94 -12.17
C GLY A 122 6.36 16.84 -11.73
N VAL A 123 6.65 16.88 -10.44
CA VAL A 123 8.00 16.60 -9.90
C VAL A 123 8.15 15.11 -9.65
N HIS A 124 9.24 14.53 -10.16
CA HIS A 124 9.52 13.12 -10.08
C HIS A 124 10.67 12.84 -9.10
N GLU A 125 10.44 11.93 -8.17
CA GLU A 125 11.44 11.45 -7.21
C GLU A 125 11.55 9.92 -7.33
N VAL A 126 12.78 9.42 -7.42
CA VAL A 126 13.01 7.97 -7.46
C VAL A 126 13.12 7.43 -6.04
N ILE A 127 12.19 6.58 -5.64
CA ILE A 127 12.26 5.81 -4.39
C ILE A 127 13.01 4.51 -4.68
N ARG A 128 14.16 4.37 -4.05
CA ARG A 128 15.11 3.31 -4.34
C ARG A 128 15.00 2.12 -3.38
N VAL A 129 15.35 0.95 -3.90
CA VAL A 129 15.48 -0.30 -3.13
C VAL A 129 16.93 -0.79 -3.12
N GLY A 130 17.85 0.16 -2.93
CA GLY A 130 19.28 -0.07 -2.97
C GLY A 130 19.84 -0.88 -1.78
N PRO A 131 21.18 -0.85 -1.56
CA PRO A 131 21.87 -1.73 -0.60
C PRO A 131 21.35 -1.68 0.83
N ALA A 132 20.84 -0.54 1.29
CA ALA A 132 20.29 -0.41 2.65
C ALA A 132 19.01 -1.22 2.83
N VAL A 133 18.14 -1.27 1.80
CA VAL A 133 16.92 -2.09 1.80
C VAL A 133 17.29 -3.56 1.66
N GLN A 134 18.20 -3.88 0.76
CA GLN A 134 18.66 -5.25 0.51
C GLN A 134 19.32 -5.86 1.74
N GLY A 135 20.09 -5.08 2.51
CA GLY A 135 20.82 -5.56 3.70
C GLY A 135 19.94 -5.78 4.93
N ASP A 136 18.92 -4.94 5.13
CA ASP A 136 17.98 -5.07 6.26
C ASP A 136 16.61 -4.50 5.89
N PRO A 137 15.77 -5.26 5.15
CA PRO A 137 14.47 -4.80 4.68
C PRO A 137 13.50 -4.47 5.83
N LEU A 138 13.58 -5.17 6.96
CA LEU A 138 12.75 -4.87 8.13
C LEU A 138 13.07 -3.49 8.73
N ARG A 139 14.35 -3.17 8.83
CA ARG A 139 14.79 -1.86 9.33
C ARG A 139 14.48 -0.75 8.33
N ALA A 140 14.72 -0.97 7.06
CA ALA A 140 14.41 -0.02 5.99
C ALA A 140 12.92 0.36 6.01
N MET A 141 12.01 -0.60 6.19
CA MET A 141 10.57 -0.38 6.32
C MET A 141 10.21 0.54 7.49
N THR A 142 11.05 0.61 8.53
CA THR A 142 10.83 1.57 9.63
C THR A 142 11.19 3.01 9.25
N GLN A 143 11.92 3.23 8.19
CA GLN A 143 12.33 4.55 7.72
C GLN A 143 11.41 5.02 6.59
N GLU A 144 11.35 4.26 5.52
CA GLU A 144 10.51 4.51 4.35
C GLU A 144 9.97 3.18 3.82
N ALA A 145 8.71 3.19 3.39
CA ALA A 145 8.10 2.02 2.77
C ALA A 145 8.76 1.76 1.40
N TRP A 146 9.48 0.65 1.29
CA TRP A 146 10.10 0.21 0.04
C TRP A 146 9.16 -0.59 -0.85
N LEU A 147 8.00 -1.00 -0.35
CA LEU A 147 6.94 -1.66 -1.11
C LEU A 147 5.81 -0.67 -1.34
N ALA A 148 5.46 -0.45 -2.58
CA ALA A 148 4.29 0.30 -3.01
C ALA A 148 3.39 -0.59 -3.87
N ALA A 149 2.11 -0.24 -4.00
CA ALA A 149 1.25 -0.83 -5.01
C ALA A 149 1.95 -0.77 -6.38
N GLY A 150 1.93 -1.87 -7.12
CA GLY A 150 2.56 -1.95 -8.44
C GLY A 150 4.07 -2.11 -8.46
N SER A 151 4.79 -2.05 -7.32
CA SER A 151 6.25 -2.23 -7.30
C SER A 151 6.69 -3.69 -7.14
N GLY A 152 5.78 -4.61 -6.82
CA GLY A 152 6.04 -6.02 -6.61
C GLY A 152 5.64 -6.91 -7.79
N LEU A 153 6.33 -8.04 -7.95
CA LEU A 153 5.90 -9.21 -8.72
C LEU A 153 6.04 -10.43 -7.83
N TYR A 154 5.00 -11.24 -7.74
CA TYR A 154 4.85 -12.29 -6.74
C TYR A 154 4.73 -13.66 -7.42
N ARG A 155 5.34 -14.68 -6.83
CA ARG A 155 5.13 -16.08 -7.21
C ARG A 155 3.82 -16.59 -6.61
N THR A 156 2.87 -17.01 -7.42
CA THR A 156 1.49 -17.33 -7.01
C THR A 156 1.42 -18.47 -5.99
N ASN A 157 2.32 -19.47 -6.07
CA ASN A 157 2.34 -20.57 -5.12
C ASN A 157 3.02 -20.24 -3.78
N ALA A 158 3.70 -19.08 -3.67
CA ALA A 158 4.34 -18.62 -2.44
C ALA A 158 3.51 -17.54 -1.73
N ILE A 159 2.90 -16.64 -2.51
CA ILE A 159 2.15 -15.48 -1.99
C ILE A 159 0.67 -15.66 -2.34
N ASP A 160 -0.14 -16.02 -1.36
CA ASP A 160 -1.57 -16.28 -1.53
C ASP A 160 -2.46 -15.11 -1.06
N ALA A 161 -3.77 -15.26 -1.23
CA ALA A 161 -4.79 -14.30 -0.85
C ALA A 161 -4.79 -13.93 0.66
N HIS A 162 -4.20 -14.78 1.53
CA HIS A 162 -4.15 -14.54 2.97
C HIS A 162 -3.33 -13.28 3.30
N TYR A 163 -2.19 -13.09 2.62
CA TYR A 163 -1.32 -11.93 2.81
C TYR A 163 -2.06 -10.62 2.55
N PHE A 164 -2.83 -10.56 1.48
CA PHE A 164 -3.58 -9.36 1.09
C PHE A 164 -4.81 -9.14 1.97
N ARG A 165 -5.50 -10.21 2.38
CA ARG A 165 -6.66 -10.11 3.28
C ARG A 165 -6.28 -9.56 4.65
N ALA A 166 -5.07 -9.84 5.12
CA ALA A 166 -4.57 -9.39 6.41
C ALA A 166 -4.09 -7.92 6.42
N MET A 167 -3.97 -7.27 5.27
CA MET A 167 -3.49 -5.88 5.19
C MET A 167 -4.47 -4.91 5.88
N PRO A 168 -4.00 -4.15 6.88
CA PRO A 168 -4.82 -3.15 7.56
C PRO A 168 -4.98 -1.88 6.73
N ALA A 169 -6.18 -1.28 6.77
CA ALA A 169 -6.40 0.01 6.14
C ALA A 169 -5.44 1.08 6.68
N GLY A 170 -4.87 1.87 5.77
CA GLY A 170 -3.97 2.98 6.08
C GLY A 170 -2.48 2.65 6.16
N LEU A 171 -2.09 1.36 6.16
CA LEU A 171 -0.68 0.91 6.08
C LEU A 171 -0.57 -0.43 5.34
N GLU A 172 -1.38 -0.63 4.32
CA GLU A 172 -1.52 -1.89 3.59
C GLU A 172 -0.15 -2.43 3.13
N TRP A 173 0.56 -1.64 2.36
CA TRP A 173 1.86 -2.02 1.77
C TRP A 173 2.98 -2.11 2.80
N THR A 174 2.93 -1.26 3.84
CA THR A 174 3.87 -1.34 4.96
C THR A 174 3.70 -2.66 5.72
N TYR A 175 2.47 -3.07 6.00
CA TYR A 175 2.18 -4.33 6.67
C TYR A 175 2.61 -5.52 5.81
N LEU A 176 2.22 -5.52 4.52
CA LEU A 176 2.62 -6.56 3.58
C LEU A 176 4.15 -6.67 3.49
N GLY A 177 4.86 -5.53 3.37
CA GLY A 177 6.31 -5.50 3.32
C GLY A 177 6.97 -6.13 4.55
N TYR A 178 6.43 -5.91 5.76
CA TYR A 178 6.91 -6.61 6.95
C TYR A 178 6.66 -8.11 6.87
N CYS A 179 5.47 -8.54 6.43
CA CYS A 179 5.15 -9.96 6.29
C CYS A 179 6.08 -10.65 5.28
N LEU A 180 6.30 -10.02 4.12
CA LEU A 180 7.20 -10.55 3.10
C LEU A 180 8.64 -10.65 3.61
N ALA A 181 9.15 -9.58 4.26
CA ALA A 181 10.52 -9.58 4.78
C ALA A 181 10.74 -10.58 5.95
N LEU A 182 9.68 -11.00 6.64
CA LEU A 182 9.76 -12.00 7.71
C LEU A 182 9.74 -13.44 7.19
N HIS A 183 9.08 -13.70 6.05
CA HIS A 183 8.71 -15.08 5.69
C HIS A 183 9.13 -15.51 4.28
N HIS A 184 9.59 -14.56 3.42
CA HIS A 184 9.83 -14.84 2.00
C HIS A 184 11.19 -14.38 1.52
N SER A 185 11.67 -15.03 0.46
CA SER A 185 12.86 -14.63 -0.26
C SER A 185 12.51 -13.50 -1.24
N ILE A 186 13.10 -12.33 -1.01
CA ILE A 186 12.85 -11.13 -1.81
C ILE A 186 14.10 -10.77 -2.60
N HIS A 187 13.96 -10.62 -3.93
CA HIS A 187 14.98 -10.00 -4.76
C HIS A 187 14.64 -8.52 -4.96
N PHE A 188 15.54 -7.64 -4.56
CA PHE A 188 15.40 -6.20 -4.76
C PHE A 188 16.17 -5.77 -6.01
N LEU A 189 15.45 -5.17 -6.97
CA LEU A 189 16.00 -4.62 -8.21
C LEU A 189 15.91 -3.09 -8.19
N ASP A 190 17.04 -2.40 -7.99
CA ASP A 190 17.08 -0.94 -7.91
C ASP A 190 16.95 -0.23 -9.27
N VAL A 191 15.95 -0.66 -10.03
CA VAL A 191 15.54 -0.07 -11.31
C VAL A 191 14.08 0.35 -11.19
N PRO A 192 13.72 1.60 -11.51
CA PRO A 192 12.32 2.02 -11.48
C PRO A 192 11.49 1.30 -12.55
N THR A 193 10.35 0.74 -12.16
CA THR A 193 9.44 0.04 -13.06
C THR A 193 7.98 0.48 -12.90
N LEU A 194 7.72 1.43 -11.99
CA LEU A 194 6.41 1.97 -11.67
C LEU A 194 6.47 3.49 -11.66
N LEU A 195 5.46 4.16 -12.20
CA LEU A 195 5.17 5.57 -11.99
C LEU A 195 3.97 5.68 -11.05
N TYR A 196 4.26 6.08 -9.80
CA TYR A 196 3.29 6.27 -8.73
C TYR A 196 2.80 7.72 -8.69
N HIS A 197 1.51 7.96 -8.97
CA HIS A 197 0.87 9.28 -9.00
C HIS A 197 0.35 9.66 -7.60
N ALA A 198 1.22 10.18 -6.75
CA ALA A 198 0.89 10.49 -5.36
C ALA A 198 -0.08 11.66 -5.16
N ASP A 199 -0.41 12.42 -6.21
CA ASP A 199 -1.30 13.59 -6.18
C ASP A 199 -2.67 13.38 -6.85
N THR A 200 -2.99 12.15 -7.24
CA THR A 200 -4.31 11.83 -7.81
C THR A 200 -5.45 12.31 -6.89
N PRO A 201 -6.44 13.06 -7.41
CA PRO A 201 -7.59 13.47 -6.63
C PRO A 201 -8.38 12.25 -6.11
N GLY A 202 -8.78 12.30 -4.82
CA GLY A 202 -9.54 11.21 -4.20
C GLY A 202 -8.71 9.99 -3.80
N SER A 203 -7.37 10.05 -3.85
CA SER A 203 -6.50 9.02 -3.31
C SER A 203 -6.76 8.82 -1.81
N LEU A 204 -6.82 7.55 -1.38
CA LEU A 204 -7.13 7.16 0.02
C LEU A 204 -6.12 7.74 1.02
N SER A 205 -4.84 7.83 0.64
CA SER A 205 -3.77 8.36 1.47
C SER A 205 -3.92 9.84 1.85
N LYS A 206 -4.73 10.59 1.11
CA LYS A 206 -5.01 12.03 1.35
C LYS A 206 -6.21 12.27 2.25
N LEU A 207 -7.00 11.27 2.54
CA LEU A 207 -8.18 11.42 3.39
C LEU A 207 -7.77 11.60 4.86
N PRO A 208 -8.39 12.52 5.63
CA PRO A 208 -8.14 12.65 7.07
C PRO A 208 -8.31 11.33 7.82
N ALA A 209 -9.24 10.47 7.37
CA ALA A 209 -9.46 9.13 7.90
C ALA A 209 -8.18 8.28 7.92
N HIS A 210 -7.26 8.48 6.97
CA HIS A 210 -5.99 7.76 6.91
C HIS A 210 -5.16 7.93 8.20
N VAL A 211 -5.11 9.14 8.77
CA VAL A 211 -4.40 9.41 10.04
C VAL A 211 -4.98 8.60 11.19
N PHE A 212 -6.32 8.50 11.25
CA PHE A 212 -7.00 7.76 12.33
C PHE A 212 -6.91 6.23 12.17
N GLN A 213 -6.64 5.74 10.96
CA GLN A 213 -6.42 4.31 10.70
C GLN A 213 -5.02 3.84 11.12
N GLN A 214 -4.01 4.72 11.05
CA GLN A 214 -2.62 4.38 11.33
C GLN A 214 -2.36 3.74 12.71
N PRO A 215 -2.96 4.21 13.83
CA PRO A 215 -2.77 3.54 15.12
C PRO A 215 -3.24 2.08 15.12
N ALA A 216 -4.40 1.79 14.54
CA ALA A 216 -4.92 0.43 14.45
C ALA A 216 -4.02 -0.45 13.56
N ALA A 217 -3.59 0.07 12.41
CA ALA A 217 -2.69 -0.61 11.49
C ALA A 217 -1.31 -0.91 12.13
N LEU A 218 -0.72 0.07 12.82
CA LEU A 218 0.53 -0.14 13.56
C LEU A 218 0.36 -1.13 14.72
N GLY A 219 -0.83 -1.20 15.33
CA GLY A 219 -1.19 -2.23 16.31
C GLY A 219 -1.10 -3.63 15.71
N GLN A 220 -1.54 -3.84 14.47
CA GLN A 220 -1.40 -5.12 13.77
C GLN A 220 0.06 -5.42 13.42
N VAL A 221 0.84 -4.41 12.97
CA VAL A 221 2.29 -4.58 12.75
C VAL A 221 3.00 -4.98 14.05
N LEU A 222 2.60 -4.44 15.21
CA LEU A 222 3.17 -4.78 16.51
C LEU A 222 2.86 -6.24 16.95
N ALA A 223 1.84 -6.87 16.36
CA ALA A 223 1.51 -8.26 16.61
C ALA A 223 2.36 -9.26 15.78
N LEU A 224 3.10 -8.76 14.77
CA LEU A 224 4.03 -9.58 13.99
C LEU A 224 5.24 -9.98 14.84
N PRO A 225 5.90 -11.12 14.54
CA PRO A 225 7.08 -11.59 15.25
C PRO A 225 8.35 -10.79 14.89
N LEU A 226 8.30 -9.47 15.07
CA LEU A 226 9.39 -8.56 14.72
C LEU A 226 10.57 -8.71 15.68
N PRO A 227 11.83 -8.63 15.18
CA PRO A 227 13.01 -8.52 16.02
C PRO A 227 12.93 -7.36 17.01
N GLY A 228 13.48 -7.54 18.23
CA GLY A 228 13.39 -6.53 19.30
C GLY A 228 13.80 -5.10 18.91
N PRO A 229 14.88 -4.89 18.14
CA PRO A 229 15.24 -3.55 17.63
C PRO A 229 14.16 -2.93 16.75
N ILE A 230 13.60 -3.70 15.82
CA ILE A 230 12.54 -3.25 14.90
C ILE A 230 11.25 -2.97 15.68
N LEU A 231 10.88 -3.88 16.59
CA LEU A 231 9.71 -3.72 17.45
C LEU A 231 9.77 -2.40 18.25
N ARG A 232 10.96 -2.00 18.72
CA ARG A 232 11.14 -0.71 19.41
C ARG A 232 10.84 0.49 18.49
N LEU A 233 11.28 0.42 17.24
CA LEU A 233 11.04 1.48 16.25
C LEU A 233 9.55 1.58 15.88
N VAL A 234 8.89 0.43 15.67
CA VAL A 234 7.44 0.39 15.37
C VAL A 234 6.64 0.91 16.57
N ARG A 235 6.97 0.54 17.81
CA ARG A 235 6.34 1.10 19.02
C ARG A 235 6.46 2.61 19.11
N ARG A 236 7.60 3.17 18.67
CA ARG A 236 7.78 4.63 18.62
C ARG A 236 6.86 5.27 17.57
N LYS A 237 6.73 4.65 16.39
CA LYS A 237 5.78 5.11 15.35
C LYS A 237 4.34 5.02 15.85
N TYR A 238 3.97 3.95 16.51
CA TYR A 238 2.64 3.78 17.11
C TYR A 238 2.29 4.91 18.09
N ALA A 239 3.22 5.24 19.00
CA ALA A 239 3.02 6.35 19.93
C ALA A 239 2.89 7.70 19.20
N ALA A 240 3.67 7.92 18.14
CA ALA A 240 3.58 9.12 17.31
C ALA A 240 2.25 9.22 16.56
N ALA A 241 1.75 8.11 16.01
CA ALA A 241 0.46 8.08 15.30
C ALA A 241 -0.72 8.40 16.24
N LEU A 242 -0.71 7.88 17.49
CA LEU A 242 -1.69 8.24 18.50
C LEU A 242 -1.68 9.74 18.81
N HIS A 243 -0.48 10.32 18.94
CA HIS A 243 -0.32 11.74 19.19
C HIS A 243 -0.80 12.59 18.00
N GLN A 244 -0.47 12.20 16.79
CA GLN A 244 -0.89 12.88 15.57
C GLN A 244 -2.42 12.88 15.42
N ALA A 245 -3.08 11.77 15.75
CA ALA A 245 -4.54 11.69 15.78
C ALA A 245 -5.13 12.68 16.80
N SER A 246 -4.51 12.79 17.99
CA SER A 246 -4.92 13.80 19.01
C SER A 246 -4.79 15.23 18.50
N GLU A 247 -3.66 15.57 17.86
CA GLU A 247 -3.45 16.90 17.30
C GLU A 247 -4.47 17.26 16.21
N LEU A 248 -4.81 16.29 15.37
CA LEU A 248 -5.80 16.49 14.30
C LEU A 248 -7.19 16.76 14.86
N GLU A 249 -7.62 15.98 15.84
CA GLU A 249 -8.90 16.19 16.53
C GLU A 249 -8.94 17.52 17.30
N TYR A 250 -7.85 17.91 17.93
CA TYR A 250 -7.75 19.20 18.61
C TYR A 250 -7.90 20.37 17.63
N LYS A 251 -7.20 20.32 16.49
CA LYS A 251 -7.31 21.33 15.41
C LYS A 251 -8.70 21.41 14.81
N ALA A 252 -9.43 20.29 14.79
CA ALA A 252 -10.83 20.22 14.35
C ALA A 252 -11.84 20.69 15.41
N GLY A 253 -11.40 21.07 16.62
CA GLY A 253 -12.28 21.49 17.73
C GLY A 253 -12.91 20.34 18.50
N HIS A 254 -12.55 19.10 18.24
CA HIS A 254 -13.10 17.90 18.87
C HIS A 254 -12.35 17.55 20.16
N GLY A 255 -12.43 18.41 21.17
CA GLY A 255 -11.63 18.31 22.41
C GLY A 255 -11.70 16.95 23.12
N ARG A 256 -12.90 16.31 23.20
CA ARG A 256 -13.04 14.99 23.85
C ARG A 256 -12.29 13.90 23.10
N ALA A 257 -12.39 13.87 21.77
CA ALA A 257 -11.67 12.90 20.94
C ALA A 257 -10.15 13.14 21.02
N ALA A 258 -9.72 14.40 20.98
CA ALA A 258 -8.32 14.77 21.18
C ALA A 258 -7.76 14.24 22.51
N TRP A 259 -8.52 14.37 23.61
CA TRP A 259 -8.12 13.81 24.90
C TRP A 259 -8.05 12.29 24.90
N ASP A 260 -8.99 11.57 24.27
CA ASP A 260 -8.96 10.11 24.19
C ASP A 260 -7.68 9.61 23.50
N TRP A 261 -7.35 10.17 22.34
CA TRP A 261 -6.12 9.85 21.62
C TRP A 261 -4.86 10.21 22.41
N HIS A 262 -4.88 11.38 23.10
CA HIS A 262 -3.74 11.81 23.92
C HIS A 262 -3.50 10.86 25.10
N LEU A 263 -4.52 10.48 25.83
CA LEU A 263 -4.39 9.52 26.93
C LEU A 263 -3.83 8.19 26.46
N ARG A 264 -4.30 7.67 25.31
CA ARG A 264 -3.71 6.48 24.68
C ARG A 264 -2.22 6.66 24.38
N SER A 265 -1.80 7.83 23.91
CA SER A 265 -0.37 8.11 23.65
C SER A 265 0.45 8.11 24.93
N LEU A 266 -0.11 8.63 26.05
CA LEU A 266 0.52 8.61 27.36
C LEU A 266 0.59 7.21 27.99
N MET A 267 -0.25 6.27 27.57
CA MET A 267 -0.19 4.86 28.01
C MET A 267 0.92 4.07 27.29
N THR A 268 1.58 4.66 26.29
CA THR A 268 2.71 4.00 25.61
C THR A 268 4.02 4.13 26.39
N ARG A 269 5.02 3.27 26.08
CA ARG A 269 6.37 3.38 26.65
C ARG A 269 7.05 4.75 26.39
N TYR A 270 6.56 5.50 25.38
CA TYR A 270 7.14 6.80 24.95
C TYR A 270 6.33 8.00 25.45
N TRP A 271 5.48 7.83 26.50
CA TRP A 271 4.57 8.83 27.07
C TRP A 271 5.25 10.18 27.35
N TRP A 272 6.48 10.17 27.86
CA TRP A 272 7.24 11.37 28.24
C TRP A 272 7.47 12.34 27.06
N ARG A 273 7.45 11.84 25.81
CA ARG A 273 7.61 12.66 24.60
C ARG A 273 6.37 13.55 24.36
N TYR A 274 5.23 13.13 24.82
CA TYR A 274 3.94 13.75 24.54
C TYR A 274 3.32 14.39 25.76
N PHE A 275 3.89 14.20 26.95
CA PHE A 275 3.34 14.73 28.19
C PHE A 275 3.21 16.27 28.18
N ALA A 276 4.15 17.01 27.61
CA ALA A 276 4.08 18.46 27.50
C ALA A 276 2.90 18.98 26.66
N TYR A 277 2.35 18.15 25.76
CA TYR A 277 1.18 18.49 24.96
C TYR A 277 -0.10 18.57 25.79
N THR A 278 -0.16 17.92 26.94
CA THR A 278 -1.30 17.97 27.88
C THR A 278 -1.74 19.41 28.17
N ARG A 279 -0.78 20.34 28.32
CA ARG A 279 -1.07 21.76 28.58
C ARG A 279 -1.93 22.45 27.50
N TRP A 280 -1.86 21.96 26.25
CA TRP A 280 -2.63 22.54 25.15
C TRP A 280 -4.07 22.04 25.12
N LEU A 281 -4.33 20.89 25.70
CA LEU A 281 -5.63 20.27 25.80
C LEU A 281 -6.43 20.76 27.03
N LEU A 282 -5.76 21.39 28.01
CA LEU A 282 -6.44 21.98 29.15
C LEU A 282 -7.17 23.24 28.71
N PRO A 283 -8.40 23.49 29.25
CA PRO A 283 -9.09 24.73 29.01
C PRO A 283 -8.22 25.90 29.48
N ARG A 284 -7.98 26.87 28.60
CA ARG A 284 -7.35 28.12 29.03
C ARG A 284 -8.34 28.82 29.91
N SER A 285 -7.95 29.14 31.15
CA SER A 285 -8.72 30.11 31.97
C SER A 285 -8.82 31.38 31.14
N VAL A 286 -10.04 31.72 30.77
CA VAL A 286 -10.36 33.05 30.22
C VAL A 286 -10.25 33.99 31.39
N ASP A 287 -9.13 34.71 31.55
CA ASP A 287 -9.03 35.88 32.42
C ASP A 287 -9.79 37.04 31.80
#